data_e13a2312616d9d55a34fb7a923699ec1
#
_entry.id   e13a2312616d9d55a34fb7a923699ec1
#
_cell.length_a   1.000
_cell.length_b   1.000
_cell.length_c   1.000
_cell.angle_alpha   90.00
_cell.angle_beta   90.00
_cell.angle_gamma   90.00
#
_symmetry.space_group_name_H-M   'P 1'
#
loop_
_entity.id
_entity.type
_entity.pdbx_description
1 polymer ?
#
loop_
_entity_poly.entity_id
_entity_poly.type
_entity_poly.pdbx_seq_one_letter_code
_entity_poly.pdbx_strand_id
1 'polypeptide(L)'
;MKLDGTHAEDARRLREFVAFDKFSDDELERLVRAAHHTSTSVPWPLIHEQTPSDACYILLSGEVGVYVGQDRIALLGPGEVIGESVLRRGKLRSATVTTTGPAEVLLIERDDLARLLDEVPGLREIMDSTAAQHAAVLLAERQAEPKPTHCRVDALVPTDLVERFEETANSAGVRVSAALEDALTQWIQRNGTAPPSGDG
;
A
#
# COMPACT_ATOMS: atom_id res chain seq x y z
N MET A 1 15.11 11.23 34.65
CA MET A 1 14.78 9.80 34.89
C MET A 1 15.57 9.01 33.84
N LYS A 2 16.45 8.09 34.24
CA LYS A 2 17.24 7.32 33.28
C LYS A 2 16.31 6.42 32.44
N LEU A 3 16.56 6.37 31.13
CA LEU A 3 15.96 5.35 30.26
C LEU A 3 16.35 3.96 30.76
N ASP A 4 15.48 2.98 30.58
CA ASP A 4 15.91 1.58 30.70
C ASP A 4 16.87 1.23 29.55
N GLY A 5 17.55 0.08 29.66
CA GLY A 5 18.61 -0.28 28.70
C GLY A 5 18.10 -0.39 27.25
N THR A 6 16.86 -0.82 27.04
CA THR A 6 16.24 -0.98 25.72
C THR A 6 15.93 0.36 25.07
N HIS A 7 15.27 1.27 25.79
CA HIS A 7 14.95 2.60 25.27
C HIS A 7 16.22 3.42 24.92
N ALA A 8 17.29 3.29 25.75
CA ALA A 8 18.55 3.97 25.46
C ALA A 8 19.21 3.44 24.16
N GLU A 9 19.12 2.15 23.92
CA GLU A 9 19.62 1.52 22.71
C GLU A 9 18.77 1.93 21.49
N ASP A 10 17.45 1.93 21.61
CA ASP A 10 16.55 2.33 20.54
C ASP A 10 16.74 3.81 20.16
N ALA A 11 16.90 4.70 21.14
CA ALA A 11 17.20 6.12 20.88
C ALA A 11 18.53 6.29 20.13
N ARG A 12 19.55 5.52 20.52
CA ARG A 12 20.85 5.52 19.85
C ARG A 12 20.72 5.05 18.39
N ARG A 13 19.98 3.99 18.13
CA ARG A 13 19.72 3.45 16.78
C ARG A 13 18.94 4.43 15.91
N LEU A 14 17.91 5.08 16.46
CA LEU A 14 17.18 6.12 15.75
C LEU A 14 18.09 7.25 15.30
N ARG A 15 19.06 7.67 16.14
CA ARG A 15 20.03 8.71 15.81
C ARG A 15 20.85 8.40 14.56
N GLU A 16 21.09 7.13 14.27
CA GLU A 16 21.88 6.69 13.11
C GLU A 16 21.13 6.83 11.79
N PHE A 17 19.79 7.00 11.82
CA PHE A 17 18.97 7.15 10.61
C PHE A 17 18.85 8.62 10.18
N VAL A 18 19.04 8.87 8.90
CA VAL A 18 18.97 10.22 8.30
C VAL A 18 17.66 10.94 8.63
N ALA A 19 16.55 10.19 8.69
CA ALA A 19 15.23 10.75 9.02
C ALA A 19 15.18 11.38 10.42
N PHE A 20 16.03 10.92 11.36
CA PHE A 20 16.04 11.35 12.76
C PHE A 20 17.33 12.08 13.17
N ASP A 21 18.21 12.40 12.24
CA ASP A 21 19.51 13.03 12.51
C ASP A 21 19.42 14.41 13.15
N LYS A 22 18.32 15.14 12.88
CA LYS A 22 18.05 16.49 13.38
C LYS A 22 17.34 16.53 14.74
N PHE A 23 16.92 15.38 15.25
CA PHE A 23 16.20 15.32 16.53
C PHE A 23 17.19 15.51 17.69
N SER A 24 16.76 16.25 18.70
CA SER A 24 17.50 16.32 19.97
C SER A 24 17.41 14.99 20.72
N ASP A 25 18.31 14.80 21.69
CA ASP A 25 18.28 13.59 22.53
C ASP A 25 16.98 13.49 23.32
N ASP A 26 16.46 14.63 23.82
CA ASP A 26 15.17 14.66 24.51
C ASP A 26 13.99 14.25 23.62
N GLU A 27 13.98 14.64 22.35
CA GLU A 27 12.93 14.26 21.39
C GLU A 27 12.99 12.76 21.07
N LEU A 28 14.17 12.22 20.86
CA LEU A 28 14.35 10.75 20.67
C LEU A 28 13.94 9.98 21.91
N GLU A 29 14.30 10.46 23.12
CA GLU A 29 13.86 9.84 24.37
C GLU A 29 12.33 9.84 24.53
N ARG A 30 11.64 10.91 24.18
CA ARG A 30 10.16 10.96 24.20
C ARG A 30 9.57 9.97 23.23
N LEU A 31 10.11 9.90 22.01
CA LEU A 31 9.67 8.99 20.98
C LEU A 31 9.78 7.52 21.42
N VAL A 32 10.93 7.10 21.90
CA VAL A 32 11.13 5.69 22.32
C VAL A 32 10.33 5.32 23.57
N ARG A 33 10.06 6.27 24.47
CA ARG A 33 9.21 6.04 25.64
C ARG A 33 7.73 5.83 25.30
N ALA A 34 7.26 6.47 24.22
CA ALA A 34 5.90 6.34 23.73
C ALA A 34 5.73 5.14 22.79
N ALA A 35 6.82 4.48 22.41
CA ALA A 35 6.84 3.35 21.50
C ALA A 35 6.97 2.01 22.23
N HIS A 36 6.45 0.97 21.61
CA HIS A 36 6.64 -0.41 22.04
C HIS A 36 7.62 -1.11 21.10
N HIS A 37 8.76 -1.53 21.63
CA HIS A 37 9.73 -2.32 20.87
C HIS A 37 9.18 -3.72 20.63
N THR A 38 9.16 -4.14 19.37
CA THR A 38 8.71 -5.47 18.95
C THR A 38 9.71 -6.08 17.97
N SER A 39 9.99 -7.37 18.13
CA SER A 39 10.87 -8.12 17.23
C SER A 39 10.14 -9.33 16.63
N THR A 40 10.46 -9.64 15.40
CA THR A 40 9.99 -10.85 14.71
C THR A 40 11.19 -11.68 14.23
N SER A 41 11.07 -13.01 14.28
CA SER A 41 12.09 -13.92 13.76
C SER A 41 11.74 -14.56 12.42
N VAL A 42 10.50 -14.37 11.98
CA VAL A 42 9.92 -14.88 10.74
C VAL A 42 9.11 -13.78 10.06
N PRO A 43 8.77 -13.92 8.77
CA PRO A 43 7.86 -12.99 8.11
C PRO A 43 6.55 -12.82 8.90
N TRP A 44 6.20 -11.58 9.20
CA TRP A 44 5.04 -11.24 10.02
C TRP A 44 4.30 -10.02 9.47
N PRO A 45 2.95 -10.06 9.33
CA PRO A 45 2.18 -8.90 8.90
C PRO A 45 2.10 -7.87 10.03
N LEU A 46 2.60 -6.65 9.76
CA LEU A 46 2.47 -5.49 10.64
C LEU A 46 1.16 -4.74 10.40
N ILE A 47 0.75 -4.65 9.14
CA ILE A 47 -0.43 -3.94 8.68
C ILE A 47 -1.17 -4.80 7.67
N HIS A 48 -2.50 -4.85 7.76
CA HIS A 48 -3.37 -5.44 6.75
C HIS A 48 -4.14 -4.37 5.98
N GLU A 49 -4.16 -4.47 4.66
CA GLU A 49 -4.98 -3.63 3.78
C GLU A 49 -6.46 -3.68 4.19
N GLN A 50 -7.18 -2.57 4.03
CA GLN A 50 -8.61 -2.41 4.36
C GLN A 50 -8.96 -2.58 5.85
N THR A 51 -7.97 -2.62 6.75
CA THR A 51 -8.23 -2.57 8.21
C THR A 51 -8.19 -1.13 8.75
N PRO A 52 -8.80 -0.86 9.92
CA PRO A 52 -8.65 0.41 10.59
C PRO A 52 -7.19 0.75 10.88
N SER A 53 -6.87 2.04 10.78
CA SER A 53 -5.52 2.53 11.06
C SER A 53 -5.43 2.96 12.52
N ASP A 54 -4.69 2.24 13.35
CA ASP A 54 -4.62 2.38 14.81
C ASP A 54 -3.21 2.63 15.37
N ALA A 55 -2.17 2.31 14.59
CA ALA A 55 -0.77 2.50 14.98
C ALA A 55 0.11 2.86 13.79
N CYS A 56 1.31 3.37 14.04
CA CYS A 56 2.40 3.43 13.06
C CYS A 56 3.62 2.68 13.60
N TYR A 57 4.58 2.44 12.70
CA TYR A 57 5.79 1.68 13.00
C TYR A 57 7.00 2.45 12.50
N ILE A 58 8.12 2.34 13.22
CA ILE A 58 9.45 2.75 12.74
C ILE A 58 10.29 1.49 12.65
N LEU A 59 10.84 1.20 11.48
CA LEU A 59 11.67 0.02 11.26
C LEU A 59 13.08 0.26 11.80
N LEU A 60 13.50 -0.52 12.79
CA LEU A 60 14.83 -0.44 13.38
C LEU A 60 15.82 -1.38 12.69
N SER A 61 15.38 -2.56 12.27
CA SER A 61 16.21 -3.52 11.54
C SER A 61 15.35 -4.46 10.70
N GLY A 62 15.97 -5.10 9.70
CA GLY A 62 15.28 -5.97 8.75
C GLY A 62 14.68 -5.19 7.59
N GLU A 63 13.75 -5.80 6.88
CA GLU A 63 13.06 -5.24 5.72
C GLU A 63 11.58 -5.57 5.75
N VAL A 64 10.75 -4.70 5.17
CA VAL A 64 9.31 -4.93 5.01
C VAL A 64 8.89 -4.76 3.56
N GLY A 65 8.08 -5.69 3.05
CA GLY A 65 7.40 -5.58 1.78
C GLY A 65 6.06 -4.89 1.93
N VAL A 66 5.76 -3.96 1.03
CA VAL A 66 4.46 -3.28 0.92
C VAL A 66 3.69 -3.89 -0.25
N TYR A 67 2.45 -4.31 -0.01
CA TYR A 67 1.63 -5.04 -0.99
C TYR A 67 0.27 -4.37 -1.16
N VAL A 68 -0.19 -4.27 -2.40
CA VAL A 68 -1.58 -3.95 -2.75
C VAL A 68 -2.17 -5.19 -3.42
N GLY A 69 -3.17 -5.79 -2.80
CA GLY A 69 -3.60 -7.12 -3.18
C GLY A 69 -2.46 -8.15 -3.05
N GLN A 70 -2.02 -8.73 -4.17
CA GLN A 70 -0.92 -9.70 -4.21
C GLN A 70 0.40 -9.11 -4.73
N ASP A 71 0.40 -7.89 -5.23
CA ASP A 71 1.55 -7.26 -5.85
C ASP A 71 2.40 -6.51 -4.84
N ARG A 72 3.70 -6.82 -4.82
CA ARG A 72 4.65 -6.07 -4.00
C ARG A 72 5.06 -4.79 -4.71
N ILE A 73 4.62 -3.66 -4.17
CA ILE A 73 4.84 -2.32 -4.74
C ILE A 73 6.07 -1.61 -4.18
N ALA A 74 6.54 -2.01 -3.00
CA ALA A 74 7.74 -1.42 -2.39
C ALA A 74 8.45 -2.39 -1.44
N LEU A 75 9.72 -2.12 -1.18
CA LEU A 75 10.53 -2.72 -0.14
C LEU A 75 11.11 -1.57 0.70
N LEU A 76 10.86 -1.58 2.00
CA LEU A 76 11.28 -0.53 2.93
C LEU A 76 12.35 -1.08 3.88
N GLY A 77 13.33 -0.24 4.21
CA GLY A 77 14.46 -0.56 5.07
C GLY A 77 14.46 0.20 6.40
N PRO A 78 15.52 0.00 7.22
CA PRO A 78 15.64 0.65 8.52
C PRO A 78 15.60 2.18 8.42
N GLY A 79 14.95 2.82 9.43
CA GLY A 79 14.70 4.26 9.48
C GLY A 79 13.39 4.70 8.82
N GLU A 80 12.70 3.81 8.10
CA GLU A 80 11.41 4.13 7.47
C GLU A 80 10.28 4.15 8.48
N VAL A 81 9.35 5.13 8.31
CA VAL A 81 8.10 5.22 9.05
C VAL A 81 6.98 4.60 8.24
N ILE A 82 6.21 3.72 8.84
CA ILE A 82 5.22 2.89 8.18
C ILE A 82 3.86 3.09 8.83
N GLY A 83 2.82 3.27 8.03
CA GLY A 83 1.45 3.41 8.53
C GLY A 83 1.09 4.83 8.93
N GLU A 84 1.67 5.83 8.30
CA GLU A 84 1.40 7.27 8.46
C GLU A 84 -0.08 7.65 8.30
N SER A 85 -0.86 6.80 7.64
CA SER A 85 -2.32 7.00 7.48
C SER A 85 -3.09 6.97 8.81
N VAL A 86 -2.45 6.55 9.91
CA VAL A 86 -3.04 6.52 11.26
C VAL A 86 -3.58 7.89 11.71
N LEU A 87 -2.99 8.98 11.23
CA LEU A 87 -3.42 10.35 11.54
C LEU A 87 -4.73 10.75 10.85
N ARG A 88 -5.13 10.05 9.80
CA ARG A 88 -6.33 10.36 9.02
C ARG A 88 -7.51 9.58 9.56
N ARG A 89 -8.35 10.24 10.37
CA ARG A 89 -9.56 9.63 10.94
C ARG A 89 -10.45 9.02 9.87
N GLY A 90 -10.93 7.80 10.12
CA GLY A 90 -11.88 7.09 9.24
C GLY A 90 -11.27 6.52 7.95
N LYS A 91 -9.96 6.64 7.74
CA LYS A 91 -9.30 5.96 6.63
C LYS A 91 -8.86 4.56 7.00
N LEU A 92 -9.12 3.64 6.08
CA LEU A 92 -8.58 2.28 6.13
C LEU A 92 -7.13 2.27 5.59
N ARG A 93 -6.39 1.25 5.96
CA ARG A 93 -5.05 0.97 5.44
C ARG A 93 -5.10 0.78 3.92
N SER A 94 -4.21 1.42 3.21
CA SER A 94 -4.14 1.38 1.73
C SER A 94 -3.34 0.21 1.18
N ALA A 95 -2.58 -0.48 2.04
CA ALA A 95 -1.71 -1.58 1.67
C ALA A 95 -1.50 -2.53 2.86
N THR A 96 -1.12 -3.77 2.56
CA THR A 96 -0.58 -4.72 3.51
C THR A 96 0.92 -4.53 3.63
N VAL A 97 1.45 -4.53 4.87
CA VAL A 97 2.89 -4.44 5.12
C VAL A 97 3.32 -5.63 5.94
N THR A 98 4.29 -6.38 5.42
CA THR A 98 4.78 -7.63 6.03
C THR A 98 6.30 -7.62 6.10
N THR A 99 6.88 -8.01 7.25
CA THR A 99 8.33 -8.22 7.33
C THR A 99 8.75 -9.36 6.40
N THR A 100 9.90 -9.23 5.75
CA THR A 100 10.40 -10.26 4.82
C THR A 100 11.21 -11.36 5.53
N GLY A 101 11.56 -11.12 6.79
CA GLY A 101 12.34 -12.01 7.66
C GLY A 101 12.41 -11.46 9.08
N PRO A 102 13.48 -11.74 9.81
CA PRO A 102 13.74 -11.14 11.12
C PRO A 102 13.76 -9.62 11.02
N ALA A 103 13.02 -8.95 11.91
CA ALA A 103 12.91 -7.50 11.93
C ALA A 103 12.64 -7.00 13.34
N GLU A 104 13.02 -5.75 13.62
CA GLU A 104 12.70 -5.03 14.84
C GLU A 104 12.03 -3.71 14.48
N VAL A 105 10.94 -3.41 15.17
CA VAL A 105 10.14 -2.22 14.95
C VAL A 105 9.78 -1.54 16.26
N LEU A 106 9.62 -0.23 16.22
CA LEU A 106 8.94 0.55 17.25
C LEU A 106 7.50 0.76 16.82
N LEU A 107 6.56 0.20 17.56
CA LEU A 107 5.12 0.43 17.38
C LEU A 107 4.71 1.63 18.21
N ILE A 108 4.01 2.59 17.59
CA ILE A 108 3.46 3.77 18.27
C ILE A 108 1.96 3.77 18.03
N GLU A 109 1.19 3.67 19.10
CA GLU A 109 -0.27 3.72 19.03
C GLU A 109 -0.75 5.13 18.65
N ARG A 110 -1.96 5.21 18.09
CA ARG A 110 -2.53 6.47 17.59
C ARG A 110 -2.53 7.59 18.62
N ASP A 111 -2.93 7.29 19.85
CA ASP A 111 -3.09 8.30 20.89
C ASP A 111 -1.74 8.83 21.37
N ASP A 112 -0.74 7.93 21.43
CA ASP A 112 0.63 8.30 21.75
C ASP A 112 1.28 9.09 20.62
N LEU A 113 1.04 8.70 19.38
CA LEU A 113 1.49 9.45 18.21
C LEU A 113 0.89 10.86 18.17
N ALA A 114 -0.40 11.01 18.48
CA ALA A 114 -1.03 12.31 18.51
C ALA A 114 -0.37 13.24 19.52
N ARG A 115 0.00 12.74 20.72
CA ARG A 115 0.74 13.49 21.73
C ARG A 115 2.17 13.83 21.26
N LEU A 116 2.87 12.86 20.69
CA LEU A 116 4.22 13.05 20.17
C LEU A 116 4.30 14.12 19.08
N LEU A 117 3.29 14.23 18.23
CA LEU A 117 3.25 15.25 17.17
C LEU A 117 3.11 16.70 17.70
N ASP A 118 2.58 16.85 18.91
CA ASP A 118 2.52 18.15 19.59
C ASP A 118 3.84 18.45 20.34
N GLU A 119 4.52 17.40 20.82
CA GLU A 119 5.76 17.52 21.60
C GLU A 119 7.04 17.50 20.75
N VAL A 120 6.99 16.90 19.56
CA VAL A 120 8.13 16.65 18.66
C VAL A 120 7.78 17.11 17.24
N PRO A 121 7.89 18.41 16.94
CA PRO A 121 7.47 18.97 15.64
C PRO A 121 8.13 18.32 14.43
N GLY A 122 9.41 17.92 14.53
CA GLY A 122 10.14 17.23 13.46
C GLY A 122 9.51 15.89 13.06
N LEU A 123 8.79 15.23 13.96
CA LEU A 123 8.07 13.98 13.65
C LEU A 123 6.95 14.20 12.63
N ARG A 124 6.27 15.35 12.70
CA ARG A 124 5.24 15.72 11.72
C ARG A 124 5.83 15.87 10.31
N GLU A 125 7.00 16.49 10.18
CA GLU A 125 7.67 16.65 8.89
C GLU A 125 8.04 15.29 8.27
N ILE A 126 8.54 14.36 9.09
CA ILE A 126 8.83 12.99 8.63
C ILE A 126 7.53 12.31 8.18
N MET A 127 6.47 12.35 8.98
CA MET A 127 5.19 11.71 8.66
C MET A 127 4.59 12.26 7.36
N ASP A 128 4.61 13.58 7.17
CA ASP A 128 4.08 14.22 5.96
C ASP A 128 4.93 13.89 4.72
N SER A 129 6.26 13.88 4.85
CA SER A 129 7.19 13.50 3.78
C SER A 129 6.99 12.03 3.37
N THR A 130 6.92 11.14 4.35
CA THR A 130 6.68 9.70 4.12
C THR A 130 5.32 9.48 3.46
N ALA A 131 4.27 10.17 3.93
CA ALA A 131 2.94 10.10 3.34
C ALA A 131 2.93 10.53 1.87
N ALA A 132 3.68 11.59 1.52
CA ALA A 132 3.80 12.06 0.14
C ALA A 132 4.55 11.05 -0.74
N GLN A 133 5.64 10.48 -0.24
CA GLN A 133 6.42 9.46 -0.97
C GLN A 133 5.59 8.19 -1.21
N HIS A 134 4.93 7.66 -0.20
CA HIS A 134 4.09 6.46 -0.33
C HIS A 134 2.89 6.71 -1.26
N ALA A 135 2.26 7.90 -1.19
CA ALA A 135 1.19 8.26 -2.11
C ALA A 135 1.68 8.32 -3.56
N ALA A 136 2.89 8.82 -3.81
CA ALA A 136 3.46 8.85 -5.15
C ALA A 136 3.73 7.44 -5.70
N VAL A 137 4.27 6.53 -4.88
CA VAL A 137 4.48 5.11 -5.25
C VAL A 137 3.15 4.44 -5.58
N LEU A 138 2.14 4.58 -4.70
CA LEU A 138 0.80 4.00 -4.92
C LEU A 138 0.11 4.54 -6.18
N LEU A 139 0.31 5.83 -6.50
CA LEU A 139 -0.23 6.44 -7.73
C LEU A 139 0.50 5.94 -8.98
N ALA A 140 1.83 5.80 -8.92
CA ALA A 140 2.63 5.27 -10.01
C ALA A 140 2.24 3.82 -10.34
N GLU A 141 2.07 2.98 -9.31
CA GLU A 141 1.63 1.58 -9.49
C GLU A 141 0.22 1.49 -10.07
N ARG A 142 -0.73 2.29 -9.59
CA ARG A 142 -2.08 2.36 -10.16
C ARG A 142 -2.10 2.83 -11.62
N GLN A 143 -1.12 3.63 -12.03
CA GLN A 143 -0.96 4.08 -13.42
C GLN A 143 -0.15 3.09 -14.26
N ALA A 144 0.74 2.33 -13.63
CA ALA A 144 1.55 1.30 -14.27
C ALA A 144 0.81 -0.04 -14.42
N GLU A 145 -0.33 -0.25 -13.73
CA GLU A 145 -1.17 -1.41 -14.01
C GLU A 145 -1.55 -1.39 -15.50
N PRO A 146 -1.07 -2.35 -16.30
CA PRO A 146 -1.56 -2.51 -17.66
C PRO A 146 -3.07 -2.68 -17.51
N LYS A 147 -3.85 -1.84 -18.22
CA LYS A 147 -5.31 -2.04 -18.31
C LYS A 147 -5.50 -3.53 -18.55
N PRO A 148 -6.30 -4.22 -17.72
CA PRO A 148 -6.46 -5.66 -17.87
C PRO A 148 -6.82 -5.92 -19.33
N THR A 149 -6.03 -6.72 -20.02
CA THR A 149 -6.25 -7.07 -21.43
C THR A 149 -7.60 -7.75 -21.61
N HIS A 150 -8.17 -8.27 -20.50
CA HIS A 150 -9.49 -8.89 -20.47
C HIS A 150 -10.26 -8.39 -19.24
N CYS A 151 -11.51 -8.06 -19.42
CA CYS A 151 -12.44 -7.73 -18.33
C CYS A 151 -13.70 -8.61 -18.44
N ARG A 152 -14.36 -8.81 -17.30
CA ARG A 152 -15.67 -9.47 -17.29
C ARG A 152 -16.73 -8.47 -17.74
N VAL A 153 -17.56 -8.88 -18.70
CA VAL A 153 -18.75 -8.13 -19.14
C VAL A 153 -19.98 -8.89 -18.68
N ASP A 154 -20.80 -8.28 -17.84
CA ASP A 154 -22.06 -8.83 -17.39
C ASP A 154 -23.20 -8.15 -18.18
N ALA A 155 -23.90 -8.94 -19.01
CA ALA A 155 -25.04 -8.48 -19.80
C ALA A 155 -26.17 -9.52 -19.75
N LEU A 156 -27.43 -9.04 -19.73
CA LEU A 156 -28.58 -9.90 -19.89
C LEU A 156 -28.80 -10.10 -21.39
N VAL A 157 -28.65 -11.33 -21.83
CA VAL A 157 -28.84 -11.73 -23.24
C VAL A 157 -29.93 -12.80 -23.30
N PRO A 158 -30.82 -12.81 -24.31
CA PRO A 158 -31.81 -13.86 -24.50
C PRO A 158 -31.14 -15.25 -24.57
N THR A 159 -31.73 -16.23 -23.88
CA THR A 159 -31.13 -17.59 -23.75
C THR A 159 -30.95 -18.26 -25.10
N ASP A 160 -31.93 -18.13 -25.98
CA ASP A 160 -31.90 -18.68 -27.36
C ASP A 160 -30.73 -18.12 -28.19
N LEU A 161 -30.38 -16.85 -27.96
CA LEU A 161 -29.26 -16.22 -28.65
C LEU A 161 -27.92 -16.77 -28.12
N VAL A 162 -27.80 -16.98 -26.80
CA VAL A 162 -26.62 -17.54 -26.20
C VAL A 162 -26.41 -18.98 -26.69
N GLU A 163 -27.43 -19.84 -26.65
CA GLU A 163 -27.36 -21.22 -27.11
C GLU A 163 -26.93 -21.30 -28.59
N ARG A 164 -27.52 -20.52 -29.47
CA ARG A 164 -27.11 -20.48 -30.86
C ARG A 164 -25.70 -19.98 -31.08
N PHE A 165 -25.24 -19.04 -30.26
CA PHE A 165 -23.86 -18.55 -30.33
C PHE A 165 -22.88 -19.62 -29.91
N GLU A 166 -23.13 -20.34 -28.81
CA GLU A 166 -22.30 -21.43 -28.31
C GLU A 166 -22.25 -22.60 -29.30
N GLU A 167 -23.40 -23.01 -29.87
CA GLU A 167 -23.46 -24.06 -30.89
C GLU A 167 -22.63 -23.65 -32.13
N THR A 168 -22.71 -22.41 -32.56
CA THR A 168 -21.99 -21.91 -33.73
C THR A 168 -20.50 -21.88 -33.47
N ALA A 169 -20.05 -21.39 -32.30
CA ALA A 169 -18.65 -21.36 -31.91
C ALA A 169 -18.06 -22.77 -31.81
N ASN A 170 -18.79 -23.69 -31.18
CA ASN A 170 -18.38 -25.09 -31.04
C ASN A 170 -18.30 -25.81 -32.41
N SER A 171 -19.28 -25.56 -33.30
CA SER A 171 -19.28 -26.12 -34.65
C SER A 171 -18.11 -25.64 -35.51
N ALA A 172 -17.68 -24.39 -35.27
CA ALA A 172 -16.50 -23.78 -35.89
C ALA A 172 -15.18 -24.19 -35.25
N GLY A 173 -15.18 -24.97 -34.16
CA GLY A 173 -13.99 -25.31 -33.39
C GLY A 173 -13.32 -24.15 -32.66
N VAL A 174 -14.05 -23.09 -32.40
CA VAL A 174 -13.58 -21.86 -31.75
C VAL A 174 -14.09 -21.82 -30.31
N ARG A 175 -13.24 -21.42 -29.37
CA ARG A 175 -13.68 -21.21 -27.99
C ARG A 175 -14.69 -20.08 -27.91
N VAL A 176 -15.76 -20.26 -27.13
CA VAL A 176 -16.83 -19.27 -26.95
C VAL A 176 -16.31 -17.88 -26.60
N SER A 177 -15.30 -17.79 -25.72
CA SER A 177 -14.66 -16.53 -25.36
C SER A 177 -13.98 -15.84 -26.55
N ALA A 178 -13.29 -16.57 -27.41
CA ALA A 178 -12.64 -16.03 -28.60
C ALA A 178 -13.65 -15.60 -29.66
N ALA A 179 -14.74 -16.36 -29.82
CA ALA A 179 -15.84 -15.98 -30.71
C ALA A 179 -16.56 -14.71 -30.23
N LEU A 180 -16.72 -14.53 -28.90
CA LEU A 180 -17.31 -13.33 -28.32
C LEU A 180 -16.40 -12.10 -28.52
N GLU A 181 -15.09 -12.25 -28.32
CA GLU A 181 -14.11 -11.20 -28.57
C GLU A 181 -14.14 -10.73 -30.04
N ASP A 182 -14.19 -11.67 -30.98
CA ASP A 182 -14.32 -11.37 -32.41
C ASP A 182 -15.64 -10.66 -32.74
N ALA A 183 -16.76 -11.14 -32.19
CA ALA A 183 -18.06 -10.53 -32.38
C ALA A 183 -18.09 -9.08 -31.84
N LEU A 184 -17.56 -8.81 -30.67
CA LEU A 184 -17.48 -7.47 -30.08
C LEU A 184 -16.57 -6.55 -30.93
N THR A 185 -15.42 -7.07 -31.38
CA THR A 185 -14.50 -6.34 -32.24
C THR A 185 -15.15 -5.93 -33.55
N GLN A 186 -15.84 -6.87 -34.21
CA GLN A 186 -16.56 -6.61 -35.44
C GLN A 186 -17.71 -5.60 -35.24
N TRP A 187 -18.42 -5.68 -34.11
CA TRP A 187 -19.49 -4.74 -33.81
C TRP A 187 -18.95 -3.32 -33.63
N ILE A 188 -17.82 -3.16 -32.89
CA ILE A 188 -17.16 -1.86 -32.70
C ILE A 188 -16.69 -1.30 -34.04
N GLN A 189 -16.07 -2.11 -34.90
CA GLN A 189 -15.61 -1.67 -36.21
C GLN A 189 -16.75 -1.17 -37.12
N ARG A 190 -17.93 -1.78 -36.99
CA ARG A 190 -19.12 -1.38 -37.81
C ARG A 190 -19.86 -0.17 -37.27
N ASN A 191 -19.84 0.04 -35.95
CA ASN A 191 -20.69 1.04 -35.30
C ASN A 191 -19.89 2.10 -34.52
N GLY A 192 -18.55 1.92 -34.34
CA GLY A 192 -17.69 2.87 -33.65
C GLY A 192 -17.49 4.10 -34.52
N THR A 193 -18.05 5.24 -34.10
CA THR A 193 -17.63 6.54 -34.61
C THR A 193 -16.24 6.83 -34.11
N ALA A 194 -15.35 7.31 -34.97
CA ALA A 194 -14.02 7.79 -34.55
C ALA A 194 -14.19 8.80 -33.40
N PRO A 195 -13.32 8.77 -32.36
CA PRO A 195 -13.37 9.76 -31.29
C PRO A 195 -13.26 11.15 -31.93
N PRO A 196 -14.01 12.15 -31.41
CA PRO A 196 -13.92 13.50 -31.94
C PRO A 196 -12.46 13.96 -31.85
N SER A 197 -11.90 14.34 -33.00
CA SER A 197 -10.59 14.98 -33.08
C SER A 197 -10.66 16.22 -32.19
N GLY A 198 -9.95 16.21 -31.05
CA GLY A 198 -9.82 17.38 -30.21
C GLY A 198 -8.96 18.42 -30.93
N ASP A 199 -9.63 19.34 -31.59
CA ASP A 199 -9.10 20.65 -31.99
C ASP A 199 -9.57 21.65 -30.92
N GLY A 200 -8.57 22.34 -30.28
CA GLY A 200 -8.82 23.48 -29.42
C GLY A 200 -7.86 23.57 -28.28
#